data_06365cda5483b097f6cd3193773c7193
#
_entry.id   06365cda5483b097f6cd3193773c7193
#
_cell.length_a   1.000
_cell.length_b   1.000
_cell.length_c   1.000
_cell.angle_alpha   90.00
_cell.angle_beta   90.00
_cell.angle_gamma   90.00
#
_symmetry.space_group_name_H-M   'P 1'
#
loop_
_entity.id
_entity.type
_entity.pdbx_description
1 polymer ?
#
loop_
_entity_poly.entity_id
_entity_poly.type
_entity_poly.pdbx_seq_one_letter_code
_entity_poly.pdbx_strand_id
1 'polypeptide(L)'
;MKISVQDLSVRLAGKMVLDQVNLQIPTHKVTALIGPSGCGKSSLLRSFNRMNELLDDTETRGQVWLDQLNIYQDGIDLAELRRRVGIVFQKPNPFPQSVYENVAFGLRLQGVNSPRQLDELVEAALVKAALWQEVKDRLYENALTLSGGQQQRLVIARAIAIEPEVLLLDEPASALDPIS
;
A
#
# COMPACT_ATOMS: atom_id res chain seq x y z
N MET A 1 -7.16 16.93 -9.09
CA MET A 1 -5.94 16.22 -8.69
C MET A 1 -6.30 15.26 -7.60
N LYS A 2 -5.66 14.06 -7.54
CA LYS A 2 -5.91 13.08 -6.46
C LYS A 2 -5.02 13.35 -5.26
N ILE A 3 -3.72 13.60 -5.50
CA ILE A 3 -2.79 14.03 -4.46
C ILE A 3 -2.11 15.33 -4.90
N SER A 4 -2.01 16.30 -4.00
CA SER A 4 -1.24 17.52 -4.16
C SER A 4 -0.27 17.68 -2.99
N VAL A 5 0.99 17.91 -3.28
CA VAL A 5 2.07 18.08 -2.31
C VAL A 5 2.60 19.49 -2.42
N GLN A 6 2.72 20.19 -1.29
CA GLN A 6 3.21 21.57 -1.21
C GLN A 6 4.31 21.68 -0.16
N ASP A 7 5.48 22.06 -0.59
CA ASP A 7 6.68 22.32 0.23
C ASP A 7 7.01 21.22 1.24
N LEU A 8 6.77 19.96 0.83
CA LEU A 8 6.94 18.79 1.72
C LEU A 8 8.41 18.59 2.01
N SER A 9 8.76 18.65 3.27
CA SER A 9 10.08 18.33 3.81
C SER A 9 9.95 17.26 4.88
N VAL A 10 10.80 16.22 4.82
CA VAL A 10 10.80 15.11 5.77
C VAL A 10 12.21 14.88 6.26
N ARG A 11 12.36 14.79 7.60
CA ARG A 11 13.57 14.32 8.28
C ARG A 11 13.31 12.96 8.90
N LEU A 12 14.26 12.06 8.76
CA LEU A 12 14.26 10.76 9.42
C LEU A 12 15.59 10.60 10.16
N ALA A 13 15.54 10.31 11.47
CA ALA A 13 16.72 10.20 12.33
C ALA A 13 17.70 11.39 12.14
N GLY A 14 17.15 12.61 12.17
CA GLY A 14 17.90 13.85 12.00
C GLY A 14 18.38 14.17 10.59
N LYS A 15 18.25 13.25 9.60
CA LYS A 15 18.70 13.47 8.22
C LYS A 15 17.54 13.95 7.33
N MET A 16 17.76 15.02 6.56
CA MET A 16 16.82 15.47 5.54
C MET A 16 16.75 14.43 4.41
N VAL A 17 15.56 13.87 4.15
CA VAL A 17 15.32 12.88 3.09
C VAL A 17 14.43 13.41 1.97
N LEU A 18 13.59 14.39 2.29
CA LEU A 18 12.82 15.18 1.32
C LEU A 18 12.97 16.65 1.69
N ASP A 19 13.16 17.52 0.71
CA ASP A 19 13.33 18.95 0.90
C ASP A 19 12.48 19.74 -0.09
N GLN A 20 11.48 20.47 0.42
CA GLN A 20 10.56 21.35 -0.29
C GLN A 20 9.96 20.73 -1.57
N VAL A 21 9.55 19.47 -1.49
CA VAL A 21 8.98 18.74 -2.63
C VAL A 21 7.59 19.29 -2.96
N ASN A 22 7.40 19.63 -4.24
CA ASN A 22 6.13 20.03 -4.80
C ASN A 22 5.74 19.07 -5.92
N LEU A 23 4.53 18.47 -5.86
CA LEU A 23 4.09 17.45 -6.79
C LEU A 23 2.56 17.44 -6.92
N GLN A 24 2.07 17.13 -8.10
CA GLN A 24 0.65 16.92 -8.37
C GLN A 24 0.43 15.56 -9.04
N ILE A 25 -0.42 14.72 -8.46
CA ILE A 25 -0.79 13.41 -8.97
C ILE A 25 -2.24 13.45 -9.47
N PRO A 26 -2.46 13.23 -10.76
CA PRO A 26 -3.80 13.28 -11.33
C PRO A 26 -4.66 12.08 -10.91
N THR A 27 -5.98 12.26 -10.92
CA THR A 27 -6.97 11.20 -10.69
C THR A 27 -6.99 10.19 -11.84
N HIS A 28 -7.21 8.92 -11.54
CA HIS A 28 -7.35 7.83 -12.52
C HIS A 28 -6.16 7.67 -13.47
N LYS A 29 -4.95 7.92 -12.97
CA LYS A 29 -3.69 7.75 -13.71
C LYS A 29 -2.68 6.95 -12.91
N VAL A 30 -1.78 6.30 -13.63
CA VAL A 30 -0.56 5.73 -13.05
C VAL A 30 0.51 6.81 -13.11
N THR A 31 1.13 7.10 -11.96
CA THR A 31 2.26 8.03 -11.85
C THR A 31 3.47 7.25 -11.38
N ALA A 32 4.55 7.26 -12.16
CA ALA A 32 5.81 6.60 -11.81
C ALA A 32 6.82 7.62 -11.25
N LEU A 33 7.40 7.30 -10.10
CA LEU A 33 8.52 8.02 -9.50
C LEU A 33 9.82 7.34 -9.93
N ILE A 34 10.65 8.04 -10.70
CA ILE A 34 11.91 7.52 -11.24
C ILE A 34 13.07 8.31 -10.64
N GLY A 35 14.13 7.61 -10.27
CA GLY A 35 15.35 8.22 -9.71
C GLY A 35 16.26 7.15 -9.10
N PRO A 36 17.51 7.51 -8.74
CA PRO A 36 18.50 6.60 -8.19
C PRO A 36 18.04 6.03 -6.84
N SER A 37 18.67 4.93 -6.41
CA SER A 37 18.44 4.37 -5.08
C SER A 37 18.81 5.39 -4.00
N GLY A 38 18.00 5.48 -2.94
CA GLY A 38 18.23 6.39 -1.82
C GLY A 38 17.86 7.86 -2.05
N CYS A 39 17.29 8.24 -3.21
CA CYS A 39 16.87 9.64 -3.47
C CYS A 39 15.54 10.05 -2.81
N GLY A 40 14.93 9.20 -1.95
CA GLY A 40 13.73 9.57 -1.18
C GLY A 40 12.39 9.07 -1.75
N LYS A 41 12.36 8.28 -2.83
CA LYS A 41 11.11 7.78 -3.44
C LYS A 41 10.19 7.07 -2.44
N SER A 42 10.72 6.12 -1.69
CA SER A 42 9.96 5.38 -0.66
C SER A 42 9.49 6.29 0.48
N SER A 43 10.31 7.27 0.87
CA SER A 43 9.92 8.27 1.89
C SER A 43 8.79 9.15 1.39
N LEU A 44 8.81 9.54 0.11
CA LEU A 44 7.73 10.31 -0.51
C LEU A 44 6.43 9.49 -0.57
N LEU A 45 6.48 8.22 -1.02
CA LEU A 45 5.31 7.34 -1.03
C LEU A 45 4.71 7.18 0.38
N ARG A 46 5.55 6.92 1.38
CA ARG A 46 5.11 6.77 2.79
C ARG A 46 4.56 8.05 3.40
N SER A 47 4.89 9.22 2.83
CA SER A 47 4.29 10.48 3.26
C SER A 47 2.82 10.61 2.87
N PHE A 48 2.37 9.92 1.80
CA PHE A 48 0.98 10.01 1.32
C PHE A 48 -0.04 9.27 2.21
N ASN A 49 0.42 8.39 3.12
CA ASN A 49 -0.41 7.71 4.12
C ASN A 49 0.14 7.82 5.55
N ARG A 50 1.08 8.76 5.77
CA ARG A 50 1.70 9.06 7.05
C ARG A 50 2.41 7.85 7.69
N MET A 51 2.95 6.93 6.85
CA MET A 51 3.69 5.77 7.35
C MET A 51 5.10 6.13 7.83
N ASN A 52 5.67 7.28 7.42
CA ASN A 52 6.94 7.75 7.97
C ASN A 52 6.87 8.00 9.47
N GLU A 53 5.69 8.41 9.99
CA GLU A 53 5.49 8.69 11.43
C GLU A 53 5.56 7.43 12.32
N LEU A 54 5.64 6.23 11.73
CA LEU A 54 5.92 5.00 12.48
C LEU A 54 7.43 4.78 12.74
N LEU A 55 8.28 5.62 12.15
CA LEU A 55 9.72 5.60 12.38
C LEU A 55 10.05 6.62 13.47
N ASP A 56 10.97 6.25 14.36
CA ASP A 56 11.46 7.14 15.40
C ASP A 56 12.11 8.40 14.77
N ASP A 57 12.07 9.51 15.50
CA ASP A 57 12.66 10.80 15.09
C ASP A 57 12.22 11.26 13.69
N THR A 58 10.94 11.15 13.38
CA THR A 58 10.37 11.65 12.12
C THR A 58 9.82 13.07 12.31
N GLU A 59 10.32 14.01 11.50
CA GLU A 59 9.77 15.35 11.38
C GLU A 59 9.22 15.56 9.97
N THR A 60 7.96 15.99 9.85
CA THR A 60 7.34 16.32 8.57
C THR A 60 6.86 17.77 8.59
N ARG A 61 7.18 18.52 7.53
CA ARG A 61 6.72 19.91 7.30
C ARG A 61 6.15 20.03 5.90
N GLY A 62 5.31 21.02 5.67
CA GLY A 62 4.59 21.22 4.41
C GLY A 62 3.21 20.57 4.45
N GLN A 63 2.60 20.40 3.28
CA GLN A 63 1.21 19.92 3.17
C GLN A 63 1.10 18.82 2.13
N VAL A 64 0.25 17.83 2.43
CA VAL A 64 -0.16 16.79 1.47
C VAL A 64 -1.68 16.73 1.48
N TRP A 65 -2.27 16.92 0.33
CA TRP A 65 -3.72 16.92 0.13
C TRP A 65 -4.16 15.66 -0.61
N LEU A 66 -5.12 14.94 -0.03
CA LEU A 66 -5.86 13.87 -0.71
C LEU A 66 -7.22 14.46 -1.09
N ASP A 67 -7.43 14.75 -2.36
CA ASP A 67 -8.53 15.58 -2.86
C ASP A 67 -8.56 16.96 -2.14
N GLN A 68 -9.50 17.18 -1.24
CA GLN A 68 -9.67 18.41 -0.45
C GLN A 68 -9.21 18.25 1.01
N LEU A 69 -8.71 17.08 1.41
CA LEU A 69 -8.32 16.79 2.77
C LEU A 69 -6.80 16.96 2.93
N ASN A 70 -6.37 17.93 3.75
CA ASN A 70 -4.96 17.98 4.17
C ASN A 70 -4.71 16.84 5.17
N ILE A 71 -3.95 15.83 4.76
CA ILE A 71 -3.73 14.62 5.57
C ILE A 71 -2.81 14.85 6.77
N TYR A 72 -2.14 16.01 6.87
CA TYR A 72 -1.28 16.39 8.01
C TYR A 72 -1.97 17.38 8.96
N GLN A 73 -3.24 17.71 8.77
CA GLN A 73 -3.98 18.51 9.74
C GLN A 73 -4.27 17.71 11.02
N ASP A 74 -4.58 18.44 12.11
CA ASP A 74 -4.96 17.80 13.37
C ASP A 74 -6.28 17.01 13.25
N GLY A 75 -6.40 15.94 14.04
CA GLY A 75 -7.64 15.15 14.12
C GLY A 75 -7.86 14.15 12.97
N ILE A 76 -6.89 13.92 12.10
CA ILE A 76 -7.00 12.91 11.05
C ILE A 76 -7.05 11.50 11.65
N ASP A 77 -8.07 10.74 11.29
CA ASP A 77 -8.13 9.30 11.54
C ASP A 77 -7.13 8.59 10.61
N LEU A 78 -6.02 8.11 11.19
CA LEU A 78 -4.96 7.44 10.45
C LEU A 78 -5.40 6.06 9.92
N ALA A 79 -6.32 5.37 10.58
CA ALA A 79 -6.83 4.09 10.11
C ALA A 79 -7.67 4.29 8.85
N GLU A 80 -8.55 5.28 8.86
CA GLU A 80 -9.34 5.66 7.68
C GLU A 80 -8.46 6.18 6.54
N LEU A 81 -7.45 7.03 6.83
CA LEU A 81 -6.50 7.49 5.82
C LEU A 81 -5.80 6.30 5.15
N ARG A 82 -5.28 5.34 5.92
CA ARG A 82 -4.56 4.17 5.41
C ARG A 82 -5.47 3.16 4.71
N ARG A 83 -6.76 3.15 5.00
CA ARG A 83 -7.77 2.42 4.24
C ARG A 83 -7.94 3.02 2.83
N ARG A 84 -8.00 4.36 2.73
CA ARG A 84 -8.14 5.10 1.47
C ARG A 84 -6.86 5.10 0.63
N VAL A 85 -5.68 5.11 1.29
CA VAL A 85 -4.36 5.15 0.65
C VAL A 85 -3.56 3.90 1.06
N GLY A 86 -3.78 2.82 0.32
CA GLY A 86 -3.09 1.54 0.53
C GLY A 86 -1.64 1.59 0.08
N ILE A 87 -0.80 0.75 0.68
CA ILE A 87 0.61 0.61 0.29
C ILE A 87 1.02 -0.85 0.19
N VAL A 88 1.80 -1.16 -0.85
CA VAL A 88 2.52 -2.43 -1.03
C VAL A 88 4.01 -2.13 -0.95
N PHE A 89 4.69 -2.78 -0.02
CA PHE A 89 6.13 -2.59 0.20
C PHE A 89 6.98 -3.41 -0.77
N GLN A 90 8.21 -3.00 -0.97
CA GLN A 90 9.21 -3.68 -1.79
C GLN A 90 9.40 -5.14 -1.35
N LYS A 91 9.53 -5.39 -0.03
CA LYS A 91 9.62 -6.74 0.52
C LYS A 91 8.22 -7.25 0.86
N PRO A 92 7.79 -8.41 0.34
CA PRO A 92 6.51 -9.00 0.71
C PRO A 92 6.38 -9.17 2.23
N ASN A 93 5.21 -8.87 2.75
CA ASN A 93 4.91 -9.00 4.18
C ASN A 93 3.55 -9.67 4.42
N PRO A 94 3.34 -10.89 3.95
CA PRO A 94 2.11 -11.60 4.26
C PRO A 94 2.00 -11.86 5.76
N PHE A 95 0.78 -11.86 6.28
CA PHE A 95 0.53 -12.28 7.66
C PHE A 95 0.80 -13.78 7.80
N PRO A 96 1.27 -14.27 8.98
CA PRO A 96 1.47 -15.69 9.25
C PRO A 96 0.13 -16.42 9.45
N GLN A 97 -0.72 -16.30 8.46
CA GLN A 97 -2.08 -16.83 8.37
C GLN A 97 -2.27 -17.48 7.00
N SER A 98 -3.45 -18.05 6.74
CA SER A 98 -3.74 -18.62 5.43
C SER A 98 -3.76 -17.58 4.30
N VAL A 99 -3.68 -18.04 3.05
CA VAL A 99 -3.84 -17.19 1.86
C VAL A 99 -5.19 -16.47 1.92
N TYR A 100 -6.26 -17.20 2.25
CA TYR A 100 -7.62 -16.65 2.40
C TYR A 100 -7.67 -15.54 3.45
N GLU A 101 -7.16 -15.80 4.66
CA GLU A 101 -7.20 -14.84 5.76
C GLU A 101 -6.37 -13.59 5.48
N ASN A 102 -5.28 -13.69 4.74
CA ASN A 102 -4.51 -12.51 4.32
C ASN A 102 -5.38 -11.54 3.51
N VAL A 103 -6.22 -12.02 2.61
CA VAL A 103 -7.09 -11.17 1.78
C VAL A 103 -8.34 -10.75 2.54
N ALA A 104 -8.98 -11.69 3.27
CA ALA A 104 -10.23 -11.46 3.99
C ALA A 104 -10.08 -10.50 5.18
N PHE A 105 -8.87 -10.35 5.74
CA PHE A 105 -8.61 -9.55 6.93
C PHE A 105 -9.13 -8.11 6.81
N GLY A 106 -8.75 -7.40 5.75
CA GLY A 106 -9.17 -6.02 5.52
C GLY A 106 -10.68 -5.89 5.26
N LEU A 107 -11.26 -6.87 4.55
CA LEU A 107 -12.69 -6.93 4.27
C LEU A 107 -13.52 -7.07 5.55
N ARG A 108 -13.07 -7.93 6.48
CA ARG A 108 -13.73 -8.07 7.79
C ARG A 108 -13.65 -6.80 8.62
N LEU A 109 -12.53 -6.10 8.59
CA LEU A 109 -12.41 -4.78 9.26
C LEU A 109 -13.36 -3.73 8.68
N GLN A 110 -13.75 -3.87 7.41
CA GLN A 110 -14.78 -3.05 6.77
C GLN A 110 -16.21 -3.52 7.07
N GLY A 111 -16.39 -4.56 7.88
CA GLY A 111 -17.70 -5.07 8.29
C GLY A 111 -18.30 -6.09 7.32
N VAL A 112 -17.55 -6.65 6.38
CA VAL A 112 -18.02 -7.76 5.54
C VAL A 112 -18.03 -9.04 6.38
N ASN A 113 -19.24 -9.46 6.81
CA ASN A 113 -19.42 -10.62 7.70
C ASN A 113 -20.05 -11.84 6.99
N SER A 114 -20.62 -11.65 5.80
CA SER A 114 -21.22 -12.75 5.04
C SER A 114 -20.12 -13.68 4.48
N PRO A 115 -20.09 -14.97 4.82
CA PRO A 115 -19.10 -15.91 4.27
C PRO A 115 -19.10 -15.93 2.74
N ARG A 116 -20.28 -16.00 2.13
CA ARG A 116 -20.41 -15.99 0.66
C ARG A 116 -19.84 -14.72 0.03
N GLN A 117 -20.11 -13.54 0.62
CA GLN A 117 -19.59 -12.28 0.12
C GLN A 117 -18.06 -12.19 0.29
N LEU A 118 -17.52 -12.71 1.40
CA LEU A 118 -16.08 -12.82 1.61
C LEU A 118 -15.43 -13.70 0.55
N ASP A 119 -16.01 -14.88 0.27
CA ASP A 119 -15.48 -15.80 -0.73
C ASP A 119 -15.42 -15.15 -2.12
N GLU A 120 -16.52 -14.48 -2.53
CA GLU A 120 -16.59 -13.75 -3.82
C GLU A 120 -15.54 -12.63 -3.91
N LEU A 121 -15.36 -11.85 -2.84
CA LEU A 121 -14.39 -10.72 -2.82
C LEU A 121 -12.94 -11.22 -2.75
N VAL A 122 -12.66 -12.28 -1.99
CA VAL A 122 -11.32 -12.88 -1.91
C VAL A 122 -10.93 -13.47 -3.27
N GLU A 123 -11.80 -14.23 -3.91
CA GLU A 123 -11.56 -14.74 -5.26
C GLU A 123 -11.28 -13.60 -6.24
N ALA A 124 -12.15 -12.58 -6.28
CA ALA A 124 -12.01 -11.45 -7.17
C ALA A 124 -10.67 -10.72 -6.98
N ALA A 125 -10.23 -10.54 -5.73
CA ALA A 125 -8.95 -9.90 -5.43
C ALA A 125 -7.76 -10.76 -5.88
N LEU A 126 -7.79 -12.07 -5.66
CA LEU A 126 -6.76 -13.01 -6.10
C LEU A 126 -6.70 -13.12 -7.63
N VAL A 127 -7.84 -13.04 -8.32
CA VAL A 127 -7.91 -12.98 -9.79
C VAL A 127 -7.27 -11.69 -10.30
N LYS A 128 -7.62 -10.53 -9.73
CA LYS A 128 -7.05 -9.23 -10.11
C LYS A 128 -5.52 -9.20 -9.89
N ALA A 129 -5.01 -9.91 -8.88
CA ALA A 129 -3.58 -10.02 -8.62
C ALA A 129 -2.88 -11.14 -9.41
N ALA A 130 -3.56 -11.79 -10.36
CA ALA A 130 -3.06 -12.92 -11.17
C ALA A 130 -2.50 -14.07 -10.30
N LEU A 131 -3.12 -14.35 -9.14
CA LEU A 131 -2.67 -15.40 -8.22
C LEU A 131 -3.68 -16.55 -8.07
N TRP A 132 -4.96 -16.33 -8.41
CA TRP A 132 -6.04 -17.28 -8.18
C TRP A 132 -5.74 -18.70 -8.67
N GLN A 133 -5.27 -18.85 -9.91
CA GLN A 133 -5.05 -20.18 -10.51
C GLN A 133 -3.98 -20.99 -9.79
N GLU A 134 -3.05 -20.33 -9.09
CA GLU A 134 -1.96 -20.98 -8.38
C GLU A 134 -2.33 -21.36 -6.93
N VAL A 135 -3.36 -20.70 -6.35
CA VAL A 135 -3.69 -20.86 -4.93
C VAL A 135 -5.10 -21.34 -4.62
N LYS A 136 -6.00 -21.44 -5.62
CA LYS A 136 -7.41 -21.80 -5.41
C LYS A 136 -7.64 -23.11 -4.66
N ASP A 137 -6.75 -24.09 -4.84
CA ASP A 137 -6.83 -25.40 -4.20
C ASP A 137 -6.09 -25.47 -2.84
N ARG A 138 -5.47 -24.34 -2.42
CA ARG A 138 -4.67 -24.25 -1.19
C ARG A 138 -4.90 -22.94 -0.42
N LEU A 139 -6.10 -22.38 -0.51
CA LEU A 139 -6.47 -21.10 0.11
C LEU A 139 -6.28 -21.07 1.64
N TYR A 140 -6.38 -22.22 2.28
CA TYR A 140 -6.26 -22.36 3.74
C TYR A 140 -4.84 -22.73 4.20
N GLU A 141 -3.89 -22.91 3.28
CA GLU A 141 -2.48 -23.08 3.62
C GLU A 141 -1.84 -21.77 4.09
N ASN A 142 -0.79 -21.89 4.90
CA ASN A 142 -0.07 -20.74 5.43
C ASN A 142 0.60 -19.95 4.28
N ALA A 143 0.32 -18.65 4.21
CA ALA A 143 0.85 -17.76 3.19
C ALA A 143 2.38 -17.68 3.15
N LEU A 144 3.06 -17.98 4.26
CA LEU A 144 4.53 -17.98 4.31
C LEU A 144 5.16 -19.16 3.53
N THR A 145 4.38 -20.18 3.15
CA THR A 145 4.85 -21.30 2.31
C THR A 145 4.89 -20.95 0.82
N LEU A 146 4.31 -19.83 0.43
CA LEU A 146 4.30 -19.35 -0.95
C LEU A 146 5.69 -18.88 -1.39
N SER A 147 5.98 -18.96 -2.69
CA SER A 147 7.18 -18.35 -3.28
C SER A 147 7.18 -16.82 -3.10
N GLY A 148 8.34 -16.16 -3.20
CA GLY A 148 8.46 -14.72 -3.04
C GLY A 148 7.54 -13.95 -4.00
N GLY A 149 7.46 -14.35 -5.26
CA GLY A 149 6.57 -13.76 -6.26
C GLY A 149 5.08 -13.97 -5.93
N GLN A 150 4.71 -15.18 -5.44
CA GLN A 150 3.35 -15.45 -4.98
C GLN A 150 3.00 -14.62 -3.74
N GLN A 151 3.92 -14.50 -2.78
CA GLN A 151 3.73 -13.64 -1.60
C GLN A 151 3.53 -12.18 -2.01
N GLN A 152 4.28 -11.68 -2.99
CA GLN A 152 4.11 -10.31 -3.49
C GLN A 152 2.73 -10.11 -4.11
N ARG A 153 2.28 -11.03 -4.98
CA ARG A 153 0.93 -10.98 -5.54
C ARG A 153 -0.16 -11.12 -4.48
N LEU A 154 0.07 -11.92 -3.43
CA LEU A 154 -0.86 -12.01 -2.30
C LEU A 154 -0.99 -10.69 -1.54
N VAL A 155 0.12 -10.01 -1.26
CA VAL A 155 0.10 -8.69 -0.60
C VAL A 155 -0.59 -7.65 -1.48
N ILE A 156 -0.41 -7.72 -2.80
CA ILE A 156 -1.17 -6.89 -3.75
C ILE A 156 -2.67 -7.22 -3.67
N ALA A 157 -3.05 -8.52 -3.72
CA ALA A 157 -4.45 -8.94 -3.58
C ALA A 157 -5.08 -8.40 -2.29
N ARG A 158 -4.37 -8.53 -1.16
CA ARG A 158 -4.79 -7.96 0.13
C ARG A 158 -5.02 -6.46 0.06
N ALA A 159 -4.12 -5.73 -0.58
CA ALA A 159 -4.21 -4.28 -0.67
C ALA A 159 -5.36 -3.80 -1.57
N ILE A 160 -5.64 -4.50 -2.68
CA ILE A 160 -6.71 -4.11 -3.60
C ILE A 160 -8.09 -4.63 -3.18
N ALA A 161 -8.16 -5.65 -2.32
CA ALA A 161 -9.44 -6.22 -1.85
C ALA A 161 -10.34 -5.19 -1.17
N ILE A 162 -9.75 -4.23 -0.45
CA ILE A 162 -10.46 -3.15 0.26
C ILE A 162 -10.78 -1.94 -0.62
N GLU A 163 -10.49 -2.02 -1.92
CA GLU A 163 -10.75 -0.98 -2.93
C GLU A 163 -10.23 0.41 -2.52
N PRO A 164 -8.94 0.58 -2.26
CA PRO A 164 -8.39 1.87 -1.88
C PRO A 164 -8.52 2.89 -3.01
N GLU A 165 -8.69 4.17 -2.67
CA GLU A 165 -8.74 5.27 -3.64
C GLU A 165 -7.39 5.53 -4.33
N VAL A 166 -6.30 5.25 -3.61
CA VAL A 166 -4.91 5.33 -4.07
C VAL A 166 -4.17 4.07 -3.64
N LEU A 167 -3.45 3.47 -4.57
CA LEU A 167 -2.55 2.36 -4.27
C LEU A 167 -1.11 2.80 -4.51
N LEU A 168 -0.31 2.77 -3.45
CA LEU A 168 1.12 3.06 -3.47
C LEU A 168 1.90 1.77 -3.65
N LEU A 169 2.80 1.74 -4.63
CA LEU A 169 3.64 0.58 -4.92
C LEU A 169 5.11 0.98 -4.78
N ASP A 170 5.78 0.46 -3.75
CA ASP A 170 7.21 0.71 -3.50
C ASP A 170 8.02 -0.43 -4.11
N GLU A 171 8.54 -0.24 -5.33
CA GLU A 171 9.31 -1.23 -6.11
C GLU A 171 8.65 -2.63 -6.19
N PRO A 172 7.38 -2.75 -6.58
CA PRO A 172 6.58 -3.99 -6.45
C PRO A 172 7.10 -5.16 -7.30
N ALA A 173 7.90 -4.87 -8.32
CA ALA A 173 8.45 -5.87 -9.23
C ALA A 173 9.83 -6.40 -8.81
N SER A 174 10.45 -5.85 -7.75
CA SER A 174 11.80 -6.28 -7.33
C SER A 174 11.88 -7.73 -6.83
N ALA A 175 10.73 -8.30 -6.42
CA ALA A 175 10.62 -9.70 -6.00
C ALA A 175 10.08 -10.63 -7.09
N LEU A 176 9.77 -10.11 -8.28
CA LEU A 176 9.28 -10.88 -9.41
C LEU A 176 10.44 -11.23 -10.34
N ASP A 177 10.50 -12.48 -10.82
CA ASP A 177 11.42 -12.87 -11.88
C ASP A 177 11.09 -12.06 -13.16
N PRO A 178 12.12 -11.65 -13.94
CA PRO A 178 11.92 -10.85 -15.16
C PRO A 178 11.04 -11.51 -16.25
N ILE A 179 10.65 -12.78 -16.08
CA ILE A 179 9.93 -13.61 -17.04
C ILE A 179 8.55 -14.09 -16.50
N SER A 180 8.13 -13.61 -15.33
CA SER A 180 6.82 -13.99 -14.76
C SER A 180 5.74 -12.94 -14.96
#